data_1127f90b4bca1e59274e6a5fdf7d0039
#
_entry.id   1127f90b4bca1e59274e6a5fdf7d0039
#
_cell.length_a   1.000
_cell.length_b   1.000
_cell.length_c   1.000
_cell.angle_alpha   90.00
_cell.angle_beta   90.00
_cell.angle_gamma   90.00
#
_symmetry.space_group_name_H-M   'P 1'
#
loop_
_entity.id
_entity.type
_entity.pdbx_description
1 polymer ?
#
loop_
_entity_poly.entity_id
_entity_poly.type
_entity_poly.pdbx_seq_one_letter_code
_entity_poly.pdbx_strand_id
1 'polypeptide(L)'
;VSFSFIGTDSCYLYFDYKKETIKLGNAELVVNGGTPDFSKVATTNEGLFKADDDYTATTGMKSYYFRGAVDNNWVKFGKDSTGKDIYWRIIRINGDGSIRMIYSGTTAPTESTKVVMTGEGTQIGTSQFNSSDDNSSYVGYMYTASTQHGNSTSSVIKTTVENWYKATTLETDSATKALVSQNQIFCND
;
A
#
# COMPACT_ATOMS: atom_id res chain seq x y z
N VAL A 1 -22.08 -19.35 32.54
CA VAL A 1 -22.36 -20.78 32.50
C VAL A 1 -21.43 -21.45 33.48
N SER A 2 -22.00 -22.13 34.51
CA SER A 2 -21.22 -22.89 35.48
C SER A 2 -21.20 -24.35 35.09
N PHE A 3 -20.03 -24.94 35.03
CA PHE A 3 -19.86 -26.39 34.81
C PHE A 3 -19.41 -27.03 36.13
N SER A 4 -20.07 -28.12 36.53
CA SER A 4 -19.69 -28.92 37.66
C SER A 4 -19.27 -30.30 37.19
N PHE A 5 -18.04 -30.71 37.47
CA PHE A 5 -17.52 -32.02 37.10
C PHE A 5 -17.51 -32.93 38.33
N ILE A 6 -17.96 -34.14 38.17
CA ILE A 6 -17.92 -35.20 39.16
C ILE A 6 -16.95 -36.25 38.64
N GLY A 7 -15.75 -36.29 39.20
CA GLY A 7 -14.73 -37.27 38.81
C GLY A 7 -13.33 -36.65 38.66
N THR A 8 -12.34 -37.49 38.40
CA THR A 8 -10.92 -37.12 38.17
C THR A 8 -10.57 -36.98 36.67
N ASP A 9 -11.57 -36.99 35.82
CA ASP A 9 -11.34 -36.90 34.38
C ASP A 9 -11.03 -35.46 33.97
N SER A 10 -10.02 -35.33 33.08
CA SER A 10 -9.67 -34.05 32.49
C SER A 10 -10.62 -33.72 31.34
N CYS A 11 -11.28 -32.57 31.44
CA CYS A 11 -12.12 -32.06 30.36
C CYS A 11 -11.41 -30.91 29.64
N TYR A 12 -11.27 -31.04 28.33
CA TYR A 12 -10.71 -30.01 27.49
C TYR A 12 -11.82 -29.25 26.77
N LEU A 13 -11.93 -27.94 27.02
CA LEU A 13 -12.83 -27.07 26.30
C LEU A 13 -12.05 -26.42 25.14
N TYR A 14 -12.45 -26.72 23.93
CA TYR A 14 -11.94 -26.08 22.73
C TYR A 14 -12.87 -24.91 22.40
N PHE A 15 -12.31 -23.68 22.42
CA PHE A 15 -13.01 -22.51 21.94
C PHE A 15 -12.52 -22.23 20.52
N ASP A 16 -13.43 -22.27 19.58
CA ASP A 16 -13.16 -21.86 18.22
C ASP A 16 -13.08 -20.34 18.20
N TYR A 17 -11.85 -19.79 18.22
CA TYR A 17 -11.63 -18.35 18.16
C TYR A 17 -11.83 -17.89 16.71
N LYS A 18 -12.98 -17.28 16.44
CA LYS A 18 -13.24 -16.67 15.14
C LYS A 18 -12.30 -15.47 14.97
N LYS A 19 -11.30 -15.59 14.09
CA LYS A 19 -10.43 -14.47 13.74
C LYS A 19 -11.24 -13.33 13.15
N GLU A 20 -10.86 -12.10 13.49
CA GLU A 20 -11.42 -10.91 12.84
C GLU A 20 -11.10 -10.96 11.35
N THR A 21 -12.09 -10.68 10.51
CA THR A 21 -11.90 -10.58 9.06
C THR A 21 -12.47 -9.27 8.56
N ILE A 22 -11.89 -8.76 7.47
CA ILE A 22 -12.42 -7.62 6.72
C ILE A 22 -12.71 -8.05 5.30
N LYS A 23 -13.67 -7.39 4.67
CA LYS A 23 -13.98 -7.60 3.25
C LYS A 23 -13.33 -6.52 2.41
N LEU A 24 -12.63 -6.93 1.37
CA LEU A 24 -12.09 -6.07 0.33
C LEU A 24 -12.62 -6.57 -1.03
N GLY A 25 -13.68 -5.94 -1.52
CA GLY A 25 -14.44 -6.48 -2.66
C GLY A 25 -14.99 -7.86 -2.32
N ASN A 26 -14.63 -8.87 -3.10
CA ASN A 26 -15.04 -10.27 -2.86
C ASN A 26 -14.04 -11.04 -1.99
N ALA A 27 -12.90 -10.46 -1.66
CA ALA A 27 -11.91 -11.11 -0.81
C ALA A 27 -12.24 -10.92 0.67
N GLU A 28 -12.10 -11.99 1.45
CA GLU A 28 -12.13 -11.95 2.90
C GLU A 28 -10.71 -12.08 3.43
N LEU A 29 -10.26 -11.04 4.12
CA LEU A 29 -8.89 -10.93 4.65
C LEU A 29 -8.92 -11.15 6.16
N VAL A 30 -8.09 -12.07 6.63
CA VAL A 30 -7.94 -12.36 8.06
C VAL A 30 -7.01 -11.33 8.69
N VAL A 31 -7.48 -10.69 9.77
CA VAL A 31 -6.69 -9.74 10.55
C VAL A 31 -5.90 -10.51 11.61
N ASN A 32 -4.60 -10.30 11.65
CA ASN A 32 -3.75 -10.85 12.68
C ASN A 32 -3.97 -10.11 14.00
N GLY A 33 -4.07 -10.87 15.08
CA GLY A 33 -4.11 -10.28 16.44
C GLY A 33 -2.73 -9.82 16.90
N GLY A 34 -2.73 -8.86 17.81
CA GLY A 34 -1.51 -8.34 18.43
C GLY A 34 -0.79 -7.28 17.61
N THR A 35 0.25 -6.73 18.23
CA THR A 35 1.12 -5.72 17.61
C THR A 35 2.37 -6.41 17.07
N PRO A 36 2.77 -6.13 15.84
CA PRO A 36 4.04 -6.64 15.30
C PRO A 36 5.23 -6.14 16.12
N ASP A 37 6.29 -6.92 16.16
CA ASP A 37 7.56 -6.48 16.72
C ASP A 37 8.28 -5.56 15.73
N PHE A 38 8.08 -4.27 15.86
CA PHE A 38 8.69 -3.27 14.99
C PHE A 38 10.21 -3.12 15.17
N SER A 39 10.80 -3.72 16.22
CA SER A 39 12.27 -3.74 16.37
C SER A 39 12.93 -4.71 15.39
N LYS A 40 12.17 -5.59 14.78
CA LYS A 40 12.64 -6.58 13.82
C LYS A 40 12.25 -6.22 12.39
N VAL A 41 13.10 -6.62 11.46
CA VAL A 41 12.77 -6.56 10.03
C VAL A 41 11.54 -7.44 9.76
N ALA A 42 10.61 -6.92 8.96
CA ALA A 42 9.43 -7.67 8.58
C ALA A 42 9.81 -8.96 7.84
N THR A 43 9.17 -10.05 8.21
CA THR A 43 9.36 -11.36 7.57
C THR A 43 8.36 -11.56 6.44
N THR A 44 8.60 -12.57 5.60
CA THR A 44 7.68 -12.94 4.54
C THR A 44 6.33 -13.34 5.13
N ASN A 45 5.26 -12.81 4.56
CA ASN A 45 3.86 -13.18 4.83
C ASN A 45 3.44 -13.00 6.30
N GLU A 46 3.87 -11.91 6.94
CA GLU A 46 3.36 -11.57 8.28
C GLU A 46 1.85 -11.31 8.27
N GLY A 47 1.32 -10.71 7.21
CA GLY A 47 -0.11 -10.58 6.98
C GLY A 47 -0.69 -9.19 7.23
N LEU A 48 -1.98 -9.14 7.57
CA LEU A 48 -2.76 -7.93 7.78
C LEU A 48 -2.87 -7.63 9.27
N PHE A 49 -2.58 -6.40 9.66
CA PHE A 49 -2.66 -5.89 11.02
C PHE A 49 -3.63 -4.72 11.10
N LYS A 50 -4.07 -4.42 12.31
CA LYS A 50 -5.01 -3.35 12.61
C LYS A 50 -4.33 -2.27 13.46
N ALA A 51 -4.64 -1.00 13.16
CA ALA A 51 -4.32 0.14 14.00
C ALA A 51 -5.62 0.83 14.44
N ASP A 52 -5.66 1.28 15.70
CA ASP A 52 -6.83 1.96 16.27
C ASP A 52 -6.75 3.50 16.16
N ASP A 53 -5.65 4.01 15.60
CA ASP A 53 -5.30 5.42 15.46
C ASP A 53 -5.31 5.85 13.98
N ASP A 54 -6.46 5.96 13.37
CA ASP A 54 -6.55 6.46 12.00
C ASP A 54 -6.78 7.97 11.98
N TYR A 55 -5.73 8.71 11.65
CA TYR A 55 -5.78 10.17 11.49
C TYR A 55 -6.51 10.64 10.22
N THR A 56 -6.85 9.73 9.31
CA THR A 56 -7.54 10.03 8.05
C THR A 56 -9.06 9.93 8.16
N ALA A 57 -9.56 9.48 9.30
CA ALA A 57 -10.96 9.20 9.51
C ALA A 57 -11.50 9.83 10.79
N THR A 58 -12.82 9.85 10.89
CA THR A 58 -13.54 10.25 12.11
C THR A 58 -13.12 9.35 13.28
N THR A 59 -12.99 9.94 14.45
CA THR A 59 -12.58 9.27 15.70
C THR A 59 -13.23 7.89 15.87
N GLY A 60 -12.42 6.88 16.12
CA GLY A 60 -12.85 5.51 16.38
C GLY A 60 -12.87 4.59 15.16
N MET A 61 -12.52 5.07 13.98
CA MET A 61 -12.33 4.22 12.80
C MET A 61 -10.95 3.57 12.82
N LYS A 62 -10.90 2.33 12.33
CA LYS A 62 -9.69 1.51 12.30
C LYS A 62 -9.09 1.50 10.93
N SER A 63 -7.77 1.57 10.86
CA SER A 63 -7.03 1.29 9.64
C SER A 63 -6.41 -0.10 9.68
N TYR A 64 -6.17 -0.64 8.50
CA TYR A 64 -5.53 -1.93 8.33
C TYR A 64 -4.32 -1.79 7.43
N TYR A 65 -3.24 -2.49 7.73
CA TYR A 65 -2.00 -2.42 6.94
C TYR A 65 -1.37 -3.79 6.79
N PHE A 66 -0.77 -4.00 5.63
CA PHE A 66 -0.03 -5.21 5.34
C PHE A 66 1.42 -5.07 5.81
N ARG A 67 1.95 -6.13 6.40
CA ARG A 67 3.33 -6.20 6.84
C ARG A 67 4.02 -7.44 6.28
N GLY A 68 5.26 -7.25 5.85
CA GLY A 68 6.03 -8.28 5.16
C GLY A 68 5.58 -8.47 3.71
N ALA A 69 6.24 -9.36 3.01
CA ALA A 69 5.87 -9.75 1.67
C ALA A 69 4.68 -10.73 1.72
N VAL A 70 3.46 -10.20 1.56
CA VAL A 70 2.23 -11.00 1.58
C VAL A 70 1.78 -11.37 0.18
N ASP A 71 0.99 -12.43 0.05
CA ASP A 71 0.54 -12.96 -1.24
C ASP A 71 -0.87 -12.53 -1.65
N ASN A 72 -1.60 -11.85 -0.77
CA ASN A 72 -3.04 -11.56 -0.91
C ASN A 72 -3.39 -10.06 -0.94
N ASN A 73 -2.42 -9.18 -1.17
CA ASN A 73 -2.64 -7.73 -1.20
C ASN A 73 -2.58 -7.12 -2.62
N TRP A 74 -2.83 -7.93 -3.64
CA TRP A 74 -2.82 -7.49 -5.02
C TRP A 74 -4.15 -6.88 -5.45
N VAL A 75 -4.07 -5.83 -6.26
CA VAL A 75 -5.22 -5.25 -6.93
C VAL A 75 -4.84 -4.84 -8.35
N LYS A 76 -5.79 -5.00 -9.26
CA LYS A 76 -5.71 -4.50 -10.63
C LYS A 76 -6.51 -3.21 -10.72
N PHE A 77 -5.86 -2.11 -11.07
CA PHE A 77 -6.51 -0.81 -11.18
C PHE A 77 -5.84 0.06 -12.23
N GLY A 78 -6.61 0.48 -13.22
CA GLY A 78 -6.14 1.27 -14.35
C GLY A 78 -5.39 0.46 -15.42
N LYS A 79 -5.07 1.15 -16.50
CA LYS A 79 -4.27 0.64 -17.63
C LYS A 79 -3.18 1.62 -17.98
N ASP A 80 -2.05 1.11 -18.47
CA ASP A 80 -0.96 1.93 -18.98
C ASP A 80 -1.32 2.53 -20.35
N SER A 81 -0.40 3.33 -20.90
CA SER A 81 -0.55 3.96 -22.24
C SER A 81 -0.62 2.97 -23.39
N THR A 82 -0.26 1.71 -23.17
CA THR A 82 -0.33 0.63 -24.17
C THR A 82 -1.58 -0.24 -24.03
N GLY A 83 -2.42 0.06 -23.04
CA GLY A 83 -3.66 -0.67 -22.72
C GLY A 83 -3.46 -1.89 -21.84
N LYS A 84 -2.27 -2.13 -21.29
CA LYS A 84 -2.02 -3.21 -20.35
C LYS A 84 -2.59 -2.87 -18.97
N ASP A 85 -3.12 -3.85 -18.28
CA ASP A 85 -3.58 -3.70 -16.90
C ASP A 85 -2.43 -3.34 -15.98
N ILE A 86 -2.67 -2.41 -15.04
CA ILE A 86 -1.71 -2.04 -14.00
C ILE A 86 -2.03 -2.81 -12.73
N TYR A 87 -1.00 -3.40 -12.14
CA TYR A 87 -1.06 -4.13 -10.89
C TYR A 87 -0.42 -3.34 -9.76
N TRP A 88 -1.08 -3.35 -8.61
CA TRP A 88 -0.69 -2.62 -7.42
C TRP A 88 -0.64 -3.55 -6.23
N ARG A 89 0.15 -3.19 -5.25
CA ARG A 89 0.10 -3.80 -3.93
C ARG A 89 -0.53 -2.84 -2.94
N ILE A 90 -1.54 -3.33 -2.24
CA ILE A 90 -2.17 -2.56 -1.17
C ILE A 90 -1.22 -2.56 0.02
N ILE A 91 -0.92 -1.38 0.55
CA ILE A 91 -0.10 -1.21 1.75
C ILE A 91 -0.95 -0.88 2.96
N ARG A 92 -2.06 -0.14 2.76
CA ARG A 92 -2.95 0.26 3.84
C ARG A 92 -4.38 0.42 3.34
N ILE A 93 -5.34 0.09 4.19
CA ILE A 93 -6.76 0.43 4.06
C ILE A 93 -7.06 1.42 5.17
N ASN A 94 -7.43 2.65 4.81
CA ASN A 94 -7.73 3.70 5.76
C ASN A 94 -9.10 3.48 6.42
N GLY A 95 -9.36 4.15 7.54
CA GLY A 95 -10.61 4.02 8.26
C GLY A 95 -11.84 4.52 7.51
N ASP A 96 -11.67 5.41 6.54
CA ASP A 96 -12.71 5.87 5.61
C ASP A 96 -12.97 4.88 4.46
N GLY A 97 -12.23 3.76 4.40
CA GLY A 97 -12.32 2.74 3.35
C GLY A 97 -11.46 3.03 2.13
N SER A 98 -10.77 4.18 2.06
CA SER A 98 -9.83 4.45 0.97
C SER A 98 -8.59 3.55 1.08
N ILE A 99 -7.94 3.30 -0.05
CA ILE A 99 -6.85 2.32 -0.15
C ILE A 99 -5.59 3.02 -0.60
N ARG A 100 -4.49 2.79 0.13
CA ARG A 100 -3.14 3.21 -0.29
C ARG A 100 -2.44 2.05 -0.97
N MET A 101 -1.90 2.33 -2.13
CA MET A 101 -1.29 1.32 -3.00
C MET A 101 0.08 1.77 -3.47
N ILE A 102 0.94 0.79 -3.78
CA ILE A 102 2.21 1.01 -4.47
C ILE A 102 2.18 0.30 -5.82
N TYR A 103 2.70 0.94 -6.86
CA TYR A 103 2.81 0.39 -8.20
C TYR A 103 3.68 -0.88 -8.21
N SER A 104 3.26 -1.89 -8.93
CA SER A 104 3.96 -3.17 -9.03
C SER A 104 4.04 -3.73 -10.47
N GLY A 105 3.88 -2.87 -11.47
CA GLY A 105 4.08 -3.23 -12.86
C GLY A 105 2.80 -3.54 -13.64
N THR A 106 2.99 -4.06 -14.85
CA THR A 106 1.90 -4.44 -15.77
C THR A 106 1.82 -5.94 -16.03
N THR A 107 2.56 -6.73 -15.25
CA THR A 107 2.53 -8.19 -15.30
C THR A 107 1.72 -8.72 -14.13
N ALA A 108 0.75 -9.60 -14.44
CA ALA A 108 -0.04 -10.25 -13.41
C ALA A 108 0.86 -11.10 -12.48
N PRO A 109 0.63 -11.10 -11.16
CA PRO A 109 1.32 -12.00 -10.26
C PRO A 109 0.96 -13.46 -10.58
N THR A 110 1.93 -14.34 -10.40
CA THR A 110 1.79 -15.80 -10.50
C THR A 110 2.01 -16.43 -9.13
N GLU A 111 1.74 -17.72 -8.99
CA GLU A 111 2.01 -18.45 -7.73
C GLU A 111 3.47 -18.30 -7.25
N SER A 112 4.43 -18.20 -8.18
CA SER A 112 5.84 -18.00 -7.86
C SER A 112 6.25 -16.56 -7.58
N THR A 113 5.47 -15.58 -8.04
CA THR A 113 5.82 -14.14 -7.94
C THR A 113 4.89 -13.34 -7.03
N LYS A 114 3.77 -13.90 -6.59
CA LYS A 114 2.76 -13.18 -5.80
C LYS A 114 3.27 -12.65 -4.45
N VAL A 115 4.29 -13.28 -3.87
CA VAL A 115 4.91 -12.82 -2.61
C VAL A 115 5.95 -11.74 -2.88
N VAL A 116 6.84 -11.97 -3.84
CA VAL A 116 7.91 -11.04 -4.20
C VAL A 116 7.95 -10.88 -5.71
N MET A 117 7.66 -9.66 -6.18
CA MET A 117 7.99 -9.23 -7.54
C MET A 117 9.05 -8.13 -7.45
N THR A 118 10.12 -8.30 -8.19
CA THR A 118 11.27 -7.40 -8.20
C THR A 118 11.75 -7.15 -9.63
N GLY A 119 12.64 -6.17 -9.78
CA GLY A 119 13.28 -5.85 -11.03
C GLY A 119 12.54 -4.82 -11.87
N GLU A 120 12.97 -4.66 -13.10
CA GLU A 120 12.48 -3.61 -14.02
C GLU A 120 10.97 -3.70 -14.28
N GLY A 121 10.40 -4.90 -14.25
CA GLY A 121 8.97 -5.12 -14.44
C GLY A 121 8.07 -4.49 -13.38
N THR A 122 8.64 -4.08 -12.23
CA THR A 122 7.92 -3.40 -11.14
C THR A 122 8.17 -1.90 -11.11
N GLN A 123 8.80 -1.35 -12.15
CA GLN A 123 9.13 0.06 -12.26
C GLN A 123 8.34 0.71 -13.40
N ILE A 124 8.02 1.98 -13.26
CA ILE A 124 7.46 2.77 -14.37
C ILE A 124 8.53 3.19 -15.38
N GLY A 125 9.78 3.17 -14.99
CA GLY A 125 10.95 3.53 -15.79
C GLY A 125 12.12 3.92 -14.93
N THR A 126 13.20 4.36 -15.60
CA THR A 126 14.40 4.93 -14.99
C THR A 126 14.53 6.39 -15.40
N SER A 127 15.02 7.23 -14.49
CA SER A 127 15.21 8.65 -14.74
C SER A 127 16.32 9.18 -13.82
N GLN A 128 17.01 10.21 -14.28
CA GLN A 128 17.77 11.04 -13.35
C GLN A 128 16.82 11.65 -12.33
N PHE A 129 17.27 11.82 -11.10
CA PHE A 129 16.47 12.54 -10.10
C PHE A 129 16.36 14.03 -10.50
N ASN A 130 17.48 14.64 -10.84
CA ASN A 130 17.58 16.00 -11.35
C ASN A 130 18.60 16.09 -12.49
N SER A 131 18.56 17.19 -13.24
CA SER A 131 19.45 17.46 -14.36
C SER A 131 20.84 17.93 -13.93
N SER A 132 21.04 18.28 -12.66
CA SER A 132 22.32 18.73 -12.11
C SER A 132 22.63 17.92 -10.87
N ASP A 133 23.61 17.06 -10.97
CA ASP A 133 24.21 16.32 -9.88
C ASP A 133 25.15 17.24 -9.07
N ASP A 134 25.49 16.86 -7.87
CA ASP A 134 26.39 17.57 -6.96
C ASP A 134 26.05 19.06 -6.70
N ASN A 135 24.83 19.49 -6.98
CA ASN A 135 24.37 20.85 -6.76
C ASN A 135 23.19 20.89 -5.80
N SER A 136 23.41 21.39 -4.60
CA SER A 136 22.39 21.47 -3.54
C SER A 136 21.17 22.33 -3.89
N SER A 137 21.28 23.20 -4.89
CA SER A 137 20.13 23.99 -5.39
C SER A 137 19.13 23.18 -6.20
N TYR A 138 19.48 21.94 -6.59
CA TYR A 138 18.63 21.03 -7.37
C TYR A 138 18.16 19.83 -6.55
N VAL A 139 18.00 20.02 -5.25
CA VAL A 139 17.56 18.97 -4.33
C VAL A 139 16.04 19.00 -4.16
N GLY A 140 15.45 17.81 -4.05
CA GLY A 140 14.01 17.64 -3.82
C GLY A 140 13.21 17.34 -5.08
N TYR A 141 11.98 16.95 -4.85
CA TYR A 141 11.00 16.60 -5.91
C TYR A 141 10.59 17.85 -6.72
N MET A 142 10.57 19.00 -6.05
CA MET A 142 10.54 20.34 -6.66
C MET A 142 11.69 21.18 -6.10
N TYR A 143 12.18 22.10 -6.88
CA TYR A 143 13.30 22.98 -6.50
C TYR A 143 13.16 24.39 -7.09
N THR A 144 13.99 25.31 -6.63
CA THR A 144 14.25 26.59 -7.29
C THR A 144 15.75 26.76 -7.35
N ALA A 145 16.30 26.91 -8.56
CA ALA A 145 17.73 27.06 -8.75
C ALA A 145 18.32 28.16 -7.86
N SER A 146 19.44 27.87 -7.23
CA SER A 146 20.15 28.78 -6.30
C SER A 146 19.38 29.13 -5.01
N THR A 147 18.31 28.42 -4.69
CA THR A 147 17.54 28.65 -3.47
C THR A 147 17.29 27.31 -2.76
N GLN A 148 17.56 27.24 -1.46
CA GLN A 148 17.21 26.07 -0.64
C GLN A 148 15.70 25.90 -0.56
N HIS A 149 15.21 24.65 -0.66
CA HIS A 149 13.81 24.29 -0.47
C HIS A 149 12.80 25.05 -1.35
N GLY A 150 13.22 25.44 -2.55
CA GLY A 150 12.32 26.05 -3.51
C GLY A 150 11.36 25.05 -4.14
N ASN A 151 10.28 25.52 -4.74
CA ASN A 151 9.22 24.69 -5.32
C ASN A 151 8.71 25.21 -6.68
N SER A 152 9.51 26.04 -7.38
CA SER A 152 9.09 26.65 -8.65
C SER A 152 9.31 25.74 -9.86
N THR A 153 10.19 24.76 -9.76
CA THR A 153 10.61 23.90 -10.88
C THR A 153 10.45 22.43 -10.49
N SER A 154 9.84 21.65 -11.36
CA SER A 154 9.73 20.19 -11.19
C SER A 154 11.07 19.52 -11.47
N SER A 155 11.46 18.59 -10.62
CA SER A 155 12.62 17.71 -10.87
C SER A 155 12.38 16.84 -12.12
N VAL A 156 13.45 16.26 -12.66
CA VAL A 156 13.35 15.34 -13.80
C VAL A 156 12.52 14.11 -13.41
N ILE A 157 12.76 13.53 -12.23
CA ILE A 157 11.99 12.38 -11.76
C ILE A 157 10.51 12.72 -11.56
N LYS A 158 10.17 13.90 -11.03
CA LYS A 158 8.79 14.35 -10.91
C LYS A 158 8.11 14.41 -12.28
N THR A 159 8.76 15.05 -13.24
CA THR A 159 8.25 15.16 -14.61
C THR A 159 8.04 13.78 -15.25
N THR A 160 8.97 12.86 -15.04
CA THR A 160 8.89 11.48 -15.54
C THR A 160 7.66 10.75 -14.95
N VAL A 161 7.48 10.81 -13.63
CA VAL A 161 6.34 10.15 -12.96
C VAL A 161 5.02 10.78 -13.39
N GLU A 162 4.94 12.11 -13.47
CA GLU A 162 3.72 12.79 -13.90
C GLU A 162 3.35 12.50 -15.36
N ASN A 163 4.33 12.45 -16.26
CA ASN A 163 4.09 12.11 -17.65
C ASN A 163 3.58 10.68 -17.80
N TRP A 164 4.16 9.74 -17.04
CA TRP A 164 3.64 8.38 -16.98
C TRP A 164 2.19 8.37 -16.49
N TYR A 165 1.88 9.03 -15.37
CA TYR A 165 0.54 9.08 -14.81
C TYR A 165 -0.47 9.66 -15.81
N LYS A 166 -0.13 10.79 -16.45
CA LYS A 166 -0.98 11.46 -17.44
C LYS A 166 -1.27 10.61 -18.67
N ALA A 167 -0.42 9.64 -19.00
CA ALA A 167 -0.60 8.74 -20.13
C ALA A 167 -1.44 7.49 -19.80
N THR A 168 -1.75 7.26 -18.52
CA THR A 168 -2.53 6.10 -18.05
C THR A 168 -4.03 6.40 -17.99
N THR A 169 -4.87 5.36 -17.86
CA THR A 169 -6.30 5.52 -17.61
C THR A 169 -6.62 6.14 -16.25
N LEU A 170 -5.64 6.20 -15.33
CA LEU A 170 -5.80 6.89 -14.06
C LEU A 170 -6.08 8.39 -14.24
N GLU A 171 -5.62 8.97 -15.34
CA GLU A 171 -5.88 10.37 -15.72
C GLU A 171 -6.82 10.48 -16.92
N THR A 172 -6.71 9.60 -17.91
CA THR A 172 -7.40 9.74 -19.20
C THR A 172 -8.82 9.18 -19.21
N ASP A 173 -9.15 8.23 -18.33
CA ASP A 173 -10.49 7.69 -18.19
C ASP A 173 -11.22 8.34 -17.00
N SER A 174 -12.31 9.04 -17.26
CA SER A 174 -13.02 9.82 -16.25
C SER A 174 -13.55 8.97 -15.10
N ALA A 175 -13.99 7.75 -15.35
CA ALA A 175 -14.51 6.86 -14.33
C ALA A 175 -13.37 6.36 -13.41
N THR A 176 -12.25 5.96 -13.97
CA THR A 176 -11.05 5.54 -13.22
C THR A 176 -10.47 6.72 -12.43
N LYS A 177 -10.35 7.89 -13.07
CA LYS A 177 -9.84 9.11 -12.43
C LYS A 177 -10.66 9.52 -11.22
N ALA A 178 -11.98 9.40 -11.27
CA ALA A 178 -12.87 9.74 -10.16
C ALA A 178 -12.65 8.88 -8.91
N LEU A 179 -12.02 7.71 -9.04
CA LEU A 179 -11.66 6.82 -7.93
C LEU A 179 -10.30 7.16 -7.32
N VAL A 180 -9.50 8.01 -7.97
CA VAL A 180 -8.19 8.43 -7.46
C VAL A 180 -8.38 9.63 -6.54
N SER A 181 -8.01 9.47 -5.26
CA SER A 181 -8.10 10.58 -4.30
C SER A 181 -7.11 11.70 -4.65
N GLN A 182 -7.59 12.93 -4.67
CA GLN A 182 -6.78 14.13 -4.92
C GLN A 182 -6.32 14.83 -3.64
N ASN A 183 -6.83 14.41 -2.48
CA ASN A 183 -6.69 15.16 -1.23
C ASN A 183 -6.00 14.37 -0.11
N GLN A 184 -5.35 13.25 -0.44
CA GLN A 184 -4.63 12.46 0.56
C GLN A 184 -3.27 13.05 0.87
N ILE A 185 -2.99 13.19 2.16
CA ILE A 185 -1.70 13.68 2.65
C ILE A 185 -0.77 12.49 2.85
N PHE A 186 0.47 12.61 2.36
CA PHE A 186 1.58 11.75 2.68
C PHE A 186 2.56 12.57 3.51
N CYS A 187 2.75 12.18 4.76
CA CYS A 187 3.77 12.80 5.60
C CYS A 187 5.14 12.23 5.21
N ASN A 188 6.12 13.10 5.05
CA ASN A 188 7.53 12.75 5.00
C ASN A 188 8.13 13.13 6.35
N ASP A 189 8.85 12.20 6.95
CA ASP A 189 9.69 12.47 8.12
C ASP A 189 11.00 13.12 7.70
#